data_4aaab185cef566671b8a536196d76822
#
_entry.id   4aaab185cef566671b8a536196d76822
#
_cell.length_a   1.000
_cell.length_b   1.000
_cell.length_c   1.000
_cell.angle_alpha   90.00
_cell.angle_beta   90.00
_cell.angle_gamma   90.00
#
_symmetry.space_group_name_H-M   'P 1'
#
loop_
_entity.id
_entity.type
_entity.pdbx_description
1 polymer ?
#
loop_
_entity_poly.entity_id
_entity_poly.type
_entity_poly.pdbx_seq_one_letter_code
_entity_poly.pdbx_strand_id
1 'polypeptide(L)'
;MVLTRKILIQVAVFIAISIVAIGVMAFSYMRLPNLLFGAGHYRVTLELPETGGLYERSNVTYRGSQVGRVEKVGLTERGTVEAVLSLESGVAIPADLDAAVHSQTAVGELFVELLPRTSGGPDLRDGDVIPLDRTTVPMDVNTLLDATNRGLQAIPGDNLRTAVDEAYLAVGGLGPDLNRLVK
;
A
#
# COMPACT_ATOMS: atom_id res chain seq x y z
N MET A 1 37.09 20.23 48.39
CA MET A 1 37.18 21.16 47.26
C MET A 1 36.03 22.14 47.34
N VAL A 2 36.30 23.42 47.66
CA VAL A 2 35.27 24.46 47.76
C VAL A 2 35.08 25.04 46.37
N LEU A 3 33.94 24.75 45.73
CA LEU A 3 33.60 25.36 44.45
C LEU A 3 33.48 26.89 44.63
N THR A 4 34.37 27.63 44.01
CA THR A 4 34.36 29.10 44.02
C THR A 4 33.01 29.57 43.39
N ARG A 5 32.38 30.62 43.95
CA ARG A 5 31.12 31.15 43.39
C ARG A 5 31.14 31.37 41.87
N LYS A 6 32.29 31.70 41.32
CA LYS A 6 32.51 31.90 39.89
C LYS A 6 32.31 30.60 39.08
N ILE A 7 32.82 29.48 39.58
CA ILE A 7 32.67 28.16 38.94
C ILE A 7 31.22 27.70 39.01
N LEU A 8 30.53 27.94 40.12
CA LEU A 8 29.10 27.59 40.27
C LEU A 8 28.21 28.33 39.26
N ILE A 9 28.48 29.63 39.03
CA ILE A 9 27.77 30.44 38.05
C ILE A 9 28.05 29.94 36.62
N GLN A 10 29.30 29.61 36.30
CA GLN A 10 29.66 29.08 34.98
C GLN A 10 28.98 27.73 34.70
N VAL A 11 28.94 26.84 35.67
CA VAL A 11 28.23 25.54 35.55
C VAL A 11 26.73 25.74 35.40
N ALA A 12 26.13 26.67 36.17
CA ALA A 12 24.71 26.97 36.06
C ALA A 12 24.33 27.52 34.66
N VAL A 13 25.13 28.44 34.13
CA VAL A 13 24.96 29.00 32.78
C VAL A 13 25.13 27.92 31.72
N PHE A 14 26.16 27.06 31.86
CA PHE A 14 26.35 25.95 30.94
C PHE A 14 25.16 24.98 30.92
N ILE A 15 24.66 24.60 32.09
CA ILE A 15 23.49 23.73 32.22
C ILE A 15 22.25 24.39 31.59
N ALA A 16 22.01 25.68 31.84
CA ALA A 16 20.88 26.38 31.25
C ALA A 16 20.95 26.42 29.72
N ILE A 17 22.11 26.74 29.15
CA ILE A 17 22.30 26.71 27.69
C ILE A 17 22.13 25.31 27.14
N SER A 18 22.66 24.27 27.81
CA SER A 18 22.50 22.89 27.39
C SER A 18 21.03 22.44 27.38
N ILE A 19 20.26 22.79 28.41
CA ILE A 19 18.81 22.48 28.47
C ILE A 19 18.05 23.17 27.33
N VAL A 20 18.34 24.44 27.06
CA VAL A 20 17.72 25.17 25.94
C VAL A 20 18.10 24.53 24.60
N ALA A 21 19.37 24.22 24.38
CA ALA A 21 19.84 23.58 23.13
C ALA A 21 19.19 22.21 22.92
N ILE A 22 19.13 21.37 23.96
CA ILE A 22 18.45 20.06 23.93
C ILE A 22 16.95 20.25 23.68
N GLY A 23 16.31 21.21 24.32
CA GLY A 23 14.90 21.54 24.13
C GLY A 23 14.61 21.93 22.66
N VAL A 24 15.37 22.84 22.11
CA VAL A 24 15.24 23.26 20.70
C VAL A 24 15.46 22.05 19.77
N MET A 25 16.48 21.25 20.01
CA MET A 25 16.76 20.04 19.20
C MET A 25 15.59 19.04 19.28
N ALA A 26 15.06 18.79 20.46
CA ALA A 26 13.97 17.84 20.68
C ALA A 26 12.65 18.33 20.02
N PHE A 27 12.30 19.60 20.18
CA PHE A 27 11.05 20.15 19.64
C PHE A 27 11.11 20.47 18.15
N SER A 28 12.21 21.08 17.68
CA SER A 28 12.30 21.58 16.31
C SER A 28 12.83 20.54 15.33
N TYR A 29 13.86 19.78 15.72
CA TYR A 29 14.52 18.82 14.83
C TYR A 29 13.92 17.42 14.93
N MET A 30 13.73 16.89 16.13
CA MET A 30 13.21 15.53 16.32
C MET A 30 11.67 15.45 16.25
N ARG A 31 10.95 16.59 16.19
CA ARG A 31 9.49 16.63 16.19
C ARG A 31 8.88 15.68 17.25
N LEU A 32 9.48 15.67 18.42
CA LEU A 32 9.10 14.79 19.53
C LEU A 32 7.60 14.77 19.83
N PRO A 33 6.85 15.88 19.71
CA PRO A 33 5.41 15.88 19.92
C PRO A 33 4.67 14.95 18.94
N ASN A 34 5.10 14.89 17.68
CA ASN A 34 4.51 13.99 16.68
C ASN A 34 4.80 12.52 16.97
N LEU A 35 6.02 12.23 17.48
CA LEU A 35 6.44 10.86 17.83
C LEU A 35 5.79 10.33 19.10
N LEU A 36 5.59 11.19 20.13
CA LEU A 36 5.11 10.77 21.44
C LEU A 36 3.58 10.86 21.58
N PHE A 37 2.93 11.79 20.86
CA PHE A 37 1.50 12.07 21.03
C PHE A 37 0.69 11.78 19.75
N GLY A 38 1.31 11.27 18.67
CA GLY A 38 0.64 11.06 17.38
C GLY A 38 0.07 12.35 16.77
N ALA A 39 0.55 13.52 17.25
CA ALA A 39 0.09 14.82 16.77
C ALA A 39 0.41 14.96 15.28
N GLY A 40 -0.63 15.18 14.47
CA GLY A 40 -0.50 15.28 13.02
C GLY A 40 -0.86 14.02 12.25
N HIS A 41 -1.43 13.01 12.92
CA HIS A 41 -2.00 11.83 12.29
C HIS A 41 -3.43 11.59 12.81
N TYR A 42 -4.25 10.98 11.97
CA TYR A 42 -5.57 10.50 12.32
C TYR A 42 -5.73 9.06 11.86
N ARG A 43 -6.64 8.32 12.48
CA ARG A 43 -6.85 6.89 12.22
C ARG A 43 -8.09 6.68 11.39
N VAL A 44 -7.96 5.82 10.40
CA VAL A 44 -9.07 5.35 9.57
C VAL A 44 -9.04 3.83 9.58
N THR A 45 -10.20 3.23 9.76
CA THR A 45 -10.34 1.78 9.71
C THR A 45 -10.67 1.34 8.29
N LEU A 46 -9.96 0.35 7.79
CA LEU A 46 -10.17 -0.28 6.49
C LEU A 46 -10.67 -1.70 6.69
N GLU A 47 -11.87 -2.01 6.22
CA GLU A 47 -12.40 -3.37 6.21
C GLU A 47 -11.99 -4.09 4.92
N LEU A 48 -11.45 -5.30 5.06
CA LEU A 48 -10.95 -6.12 3.95
C LEU A 48 -11.56 -7.53 4.00
N PRO A 49 -11.82 -8.19 2.86
CA PRO A 49 -12.29 -9.57 2.84
C PRO A 49 -11.21 -10.54 3.35
N GLU A 50 -9.96 -10.23 3.09
CA GLU A 50 -8.76 -10.97 3.50
C GLU A 50 -7.58 -10.02 3.60
N THR A 51 -6.47 -10.43 4.19
CA THR A 51 -5.28 -9.56 4.32
C THR A 51 -4.68 -9.16 2.98
N GLY A 52 -4.87 -9.98 1.93
CA GLY A 52 -4.19 -9.83 0.65
C GLY A 52 -2.67 -9.76 0.79
N GLY A 53 -2.12 -10.21 1.96
CA GLY A 53 -0.71 -10.08 2.33
C GLY A 53 -0.34 -8.74 2.98
N LEU A 54 -1.29 -7.85 3.26
CA LEU A 54 -1.06 -6.58 3.96
C LEU A 54 -0.54 -6.85 5.39
N TYR A 55 0.43 -6.05 5.84
CA TYR A 55 1.07 -6.20 7.14
C TYR A 55 1.26 -4.83 7.83
N GLU A 56 1.56 -4.86 9.11
CA GLU A 56 1.86 -3.65 9.88
C GLU A 56 3.07 -2.92 9.30
N ARG A 57 2.98 -1.59 9.20
CA ARG A 57 3.93 -0.68 8.55
C ARG A 57 3.88 -0.64 7.03
N SER A 58 3.01 -1.39 6.34
CA SER A 58 2.76 -1.20 4.92
C SER A 58 2.44 0.27 4.64
N ASN A 59 2.91 0.79 3.52
CA ASN A 59 2.68 2.18 3.15
C ASN A 59 1.23 2.42 2.76
N VAL A 60 0.72 3.62 3.04
CA VAL A 60 -0.56 4.10 2.51
C VAL A 60 -0.26 5.26 1.57
N THR A 61 -0.79 5.18 0.35
CA THR A 61 -0.57 6.20 -0.69
C THR A 61 -1.88 6.84 -1.12
N TYR A 62 -1.80 8.09 -1.51
CA TYR A 62 -2.87 8.86 -2.11
C TYR A 62 -2.30 9.62 -3.31
N ARG A 63 -2.88 9.39 -4.50
CA ARG A 63 -2.38 9.96 -5.76
C ARG A 63 -0.87 9.72 -5.98
N GLY A 64 -0.37 8.55 -5.61
CA GLY A 64 1.03 8.16 -5.78
C GLY A 64 2.00 8.72 -4.73
N SER A 65 1.53 9.55 -3.79
CA SER A 65 2.34 10.04 -2.67
C SER A 65 2.04 9.26 -1.40
N GLN A 66 3.06 8.95 -0.62
CA GLN A 66 2.87 8.33 0.69
C GLN A 66 2.24 9.36 1.64
N VAL A 67 1.10 8.99 2.24
CA VAL A 67 0.32 9.83 3.16
C VAL A 67 0.14 9.20 4.53
N GLY A 68 0.65 7.98 4.73
CA GLY A 68 0.52 7.30 6.00
C GLY A 68 1.08 5.89 5.97
N ARG A 69 0.71 5.12 6.99
CA ARG A 69 1.09 3.70 7.15
C ARG A 69 -0.02 2.91 7.82
N VAL A 70 0.00 1.60 7.58
CA VAL A 70 -0.81 0.65 8.34
C VAL A 70 -0.25 0.53 9.75
N GLU A 71 -1.07 0.84 10.76
CA GLU A 71 -0.69 0.77 12.18
C GLU A 71 -0.90 -0.64 12.72
N LYS A 72 -2.02 -1.28 12.34
CA LYS A 72 -2.40 -2.61 12.81
C LYS A 72 -3.21 -3.36 11.76
N VAL A 73 -3.05 -4.67 11.69
CA VAL A 73 -3.89 -5.58 10.91
C VAL A 73 -4.41 -6.67 11.85
N GLY A 74 -5.70 -6.92 11.82
CA GLY A 74 -6.33 -7.91 12.68
C GLY A 74 -7.51 -8.62 12.03
N LEU A 75 -7.81 -9.80 12.50
CA LEU A 75 -9.00 -10.54 12.10
C LEU A 75 -10.17 -10.16 13.02
N THR A 76 -11.32 -9.88 12.44
CA THR A 76 -12.54 -9.61 13.18
C THR A 76 -13.24 -10.92 13.56
N GLU A 77 -14.16 -10.86 14.54
CA GLU A 77 -15.00 -12.02 14.91
C GLU A 77 -15.89 -12.51 13.75
N ARG A 78 -16.13 -11.68 12.75
CA ARG A 78 -16.91 -12.01 11.55
C ARG A 78 -16.12 -12.73 10.46
N GLY A 79 -14.81 -12.95 10.68
CA GLY A 79 -13.91 -13.55 9.70
C GLY A 79 -13.42 -12.61 8.61
N THR A 80 -13.73 -11.31 8.70
CA THR A 80 -13.15 -10.26 7.86
C THR A 80 -11.87 -9.72 8.49
N VAL A 81 -11.08 -9.00 7.73
CA VAL A 81 -9.86 -8.34 8.21
C VAL A 81 -10.11 -6.86 8.41
N GLU A 82 -9.61 -6.33 9.50
CA GLU A 82 -9.61 -4.91 9.81
C GLU A 82 -8.17 -4.39 9.83
N ALA A 83 -7.89 -3.37 9.04
CA ALA A 83 -6.62 -2.67 9.04
C ALA A 83 -6.80 -1.23 9.52
N VAL A 84 -6.05 -0.83 10.54
CA VAL A 84 -6.03 0.55 11.05
C VAL A 84 -4.94 1.30 10.31
N LEU A 85 -5.33 2.34 9.59
CA LEU A 85 -4.44 3.24 8.85
C LEU A 85 -4.15 4.47 9.71
N SER A 86 -2.90 4.85 9.82
CA SER A 86 -2.45 6.12 10.41
C SER A 86 -2.10 7.07 9.28
N LEU A 87 -2.91 8.12 9.08
CA LEU A 87 -2.81 9.05 7.97
C LEU A 87 -2.35 10.44 8.46
N GLU A 88 -1.57 11.14 7.64
CA GLU A 88 -1.08 12.49 7.94
C GLU A 88 -2.21 13.51 7.86
N SER A 89 -2.44 14.28 8.94
CA SER A 89 -3.50 15.31 9.02
C SER A 89 -3.26 16.53 8.10
N GLY A 90 -2.05 16.65 7.54
CA GLY A 90 -1.69 17.73 6.61
C GLY A 90 -2.18 17.52 5.18
N VAL A 91 -2.75 16.35 4.87
CA VAL A 91 -3.24 16.00 3.54
C VAL A 91 -4.75 15.85 3.57
N ALA A 92 -5.45 16.67 2.78
CA ALA A 92 -6.89 16.56 2.61
C ALA A 92 -7.20 15.37 1.69
N ILE A 93 -7.83 14.34 2.24
CA ILE A 93 -8.22 13.11 1.53
C ILE A 93 -9.73 13.01 1.55
N PRO A 94 -10.43 13.04 0.40
CA PRO A 94 -11.88 12.93 0.35
C PRO A 94 -12.38 11.64 1.00
N ALA A 95 -13.48 11.70 1.75
CA ALA A 95 -14.09 10.52 2.39
C ALA A 95 -14.77 9.58 1.38
N ASP A 96 -15.19 10.12 0.20
CA ASP A 96 -15.74 9.30 -0.88
C ASP A 96 -14.59 8.74 -1.74
N LEU A 97 -14.06 7.59 -1.30
CA LEU A 97 -12.95 6.91 -1.95
C LEU A 97 -13.13 5.38 -1.90
N ASP A 98 -12.42 4.72 -2.78
CA ASP A 98 -12.16 3.30 -2.74
C ASP A 98 -10.73 3.08 -2.23
N ALA A 99 -10.46 1.94 -1.60
CA ALA A 99 -9.13 1.55 -1.16
C ALA A 99 -8.72 0.23 -1.83
N ALA A 100 -7.54 0.20 -2.40
CA ALA A 100 -7.01 -0.99 -3.04
C ALA A 100 -5.67 -1.39 -2.43
N VAL A 101 -5.53 -2.68 -2.12
CA VAL A 101 -4.24 -3.25 -1.73
C VAL A 101 -3.50 -3.64 -3.00
N HIS A 102 -2.29 -3.17 -3.17
CA HIS A 102 -1.45 -3.45 -4.34
C HIS A 102 -0.10 -4.00 -3.92
N SER A 103 0.51 -4.81 -4.80
CA SER A 103 1.91 -5.19 -4.67
C SER A 103 2.79 -4.18 -5.38
N GLN A 104 3.75 -3.60 -4.69
CA GLN A 104 4.70 -2.64 -5.24
C GLN A 104 5.84 -3.32 -5.98
N THR A 105 6.18 -4.54 -5.57
CA THR A 105 7.32 -5.28 -6.11
C THR A 105 6.97 -6.75 -6.34
N ALA A 106 7.71 -7.41 -7.23
CA ALA A 106 7.58 -8.86 -7.47
C ALA A 106 7.89 -9.72 -6.22
N VAL A 107 8.56 -9.15 -5.22
CA VAL A 107 8.88 -9.81 -3.96
C VAL A 107 7.82 -9.60 -2.86
N GLY A 108 6.68 -8.92 -3.19
CA GLY A 108 5.52 -8.89 -2.31
C GLY A 108 5.49 -7.76 -1.29
N GLU A 109 6.15 -6.63 -1.55
CA GLU A 109 5.93 -5.44 -0.74
C GLU A 109 4.56 -4.83 -1.07
N LEU A 110 3.66 -4.85 -0.09
CA LEU A 110 2.27 -4.44 -0.26
C LEU A 110 2.03 -3.05 0.31
N PHE A 111 1.15 -2.30 -0.34
CA PHE A 111 0.72 -0.99 0.10
C PHE A 111 -0.78 -0.81 -0.14
N VAL A 112 -1.38 0.13 0.57
CA VAL A 112 -2.77 0.55 0.38
C VAL A 112 -2.78 1.81 -0.47
N GLU A 113 -3.52 1.80 -1.56
CA GLU A 113 -3.79 2.98 -2.38
C GLU A 113 -5.20 3.50 -2.11
N LEU A 114 -5.30 4.79 -1.75
CA LEU A 114 -6.55 5.50 -1.57
C LEU A 114 -6.93 6.18 -2.88
N LEU A 115 -8.05 5.75 -3.46
CA LEU A 115 -8.54 6.15 -4.78
C LEU A 115 -9.79 7.01 -4.64
N PRO A 116 -9.72 8.35 -4.74
CA PRO A 116 -10.89 9.19 -4.63
C PRO A 116 -11.85 8.96 -5.79
N ARG A 117 -13.14 8.79 -5.48
CA ARG A 117 -14.22 8.66 -6.47
C ARG A 117 -14.67 10.01 -7.01
N THR A 118 -14.55 11.02 -6.18
CA THR A 118 -14.94 12.40 -6.49
C THR A 118 -13.82 13.38 -6.16
N SER A 119 -13.80 14.53 -6.83
CA SER A 119 -12.80 15.58 -6.57
C SER A 119 -13.22 16.58 -5.49
N GLY A 120 -14.26 16.28 -4.71
CA GLY A 120 -14.80 17.18 -3.68
C GLY A 120 -15.66 16.41 -2.69
N GLY A 121 -16.08 17.09 -1.63
CA GLY A 121 -16.86 16.49 -0.56
C GLY A 121 -16.15 16.65 0.79
N PRO A 122 -16.67 16.03 1.85
CA PRO A 122 -16.01 16.02 3.15
C PRO A 122 -14.72 15.20 3.09
N ASP A 123 -13.71 15.63 3.83
CA ASP A 123 -12.48 14.88 4.00
C ASP A 123 -12.64 13.78 5.05
N LEU A 124 -11.81 12.72 4.94
CA LEU A 124 -11.66 11.68 5.93
C LEU A 124 -11.30 12.27 7.30
N ARG A 125 -11.88 11.70 8.33
CA ARG A 125 -11.69 12.11 9.73
C ARG A 125 -11.23 10.96 10.60
N ASP A 126 -10.74 11.31 11.76
CA ASP A 126 -10.38 10.31 12.76
C ASP A 126 -11.59 9.46 13.15
N GLY A 127 -11.41 8.15 13.09
CA GLY A 127 -12.44 7.15 13.35
C GLY A 127 -13.34 6.78 12.17
N ASP A 128 -13.14 7.36 10.98
CA ASP A 128 -13.89 6.95 9.79
C ASP A 128 -13.56 5.51 9.39
N VAL A 129 -14.54 4.85 8.74
CA VAL A 129 -14.44 3.47 8.27
C VAL A 129 -14.62 3.42 6.77
N ILE A 130 -13.67 2.79 6.08
CA ILE A 130 -13.80 2.43 4.67
C ILE A 130 -14.37 1.02 4.63
N PRO A 131 -15.62 0.85 4.17
CA PRO A 131 -16.33 -0.42 4.26
C PRO A 131 -15.85 -1.41 3.20
N LEU A 132 -16.16 -2.68 3.43
CA LEU A 132 -15.74 -3.83 2.62
C LEU A 132 -16.10 -3.73 1.13
N ASP A 133 -17.26 -3.12 0.81
CA ASP A 133 -17.73 -2.93 -0.57
C ASP A 133 -16.93 -1.88 -1.36
N ARG A 134 -16.08 -1.10 -0.67
CA ARG A 134 -15.18 -0.11 -1.24
C ARG A 134 -13.71 -0.51 -1.18
N THR A 135 -13.44 -1.77 -0.89
CA THR A 135 -12.09 -2.28 -0.75
C THR A 135 -11.79 -3.38 -1.76
N THR A 136 -10.58 -3.39 -2.26
CA THR A 136 -10.11 -4.42 -3.19
C THR A 136 -8.77 -4.96 -2.73
N VAL A 137 -8.61 -6.28 -2.77
CA VAL A 137 -7.33 -6.96 -2.51
C VAL A 137 -6.82 -7.61 -3.78
N PRO A 138 -5.50 -7.77 -3.97
CA PRO A 138 -4.96 -8.46 -5.12
C PRO A 138 -5.39 -9.94 -5.10
N MET A 139 -5.69 -10.46 -6.28
CA MET A 139 -5.98 -11.88 -6.44
C MET A 139 -4.72 -12.69 -6.15
N ASP A 140 -4.82 -13.75 -5.37
CA ASP A 140 -3.70 -14.67 -5.12
C ASP A 140 -3.25 -15.29 -6.45
N VAL A 141 -1.92 -15.26 -6.68
CA VAL A 141 -1.29 -15.83 -7.89
C VAL A 141 -1.65 -17.31 -8.05
N ASN A 142 -1.79 -18.06 -6.96
CA ASN A 142 -2.20 -19.46 -6.99
C ASN A 142 -3.64 -19.61 -7.54
N THR A 143 -4.55 -18.75 -7.13
CA THR A 143 -5.94 -18.74 -7.65
C THR A 143 -5.96 -18.44 -9.15
N LEU A 144 -5.12 -17.52 -9.61
CA LEU A 144 -4.98 -17.19 -11.04
C LEU A 144 -4.41 -18.37 -11.82
N LEU A 145 -3.36 -19.02 -11.30
CA LEU A 145 -2.75 -20.22 -11.91
C LEU A 145 -3.75 -21.37 -11.99
N ASP A 146 -4.52 -21.62 -10.94
CA ASP A 146 -5.56 -22.64 -10.90
C ASP A 146 -6.70 -22.36 -11.90
N ALA A 147 -7.09 -21.09 -12.01
CA ALA A 147 -8.10 -20.69 -13.01
C ALA A 147 -7.57 -20.89 -14.44
N THR A 148 -6.32 -20.52 -14.68
CA THR A 148 -5.65 -20.71 -15.98
C THR A 148 -5.53 -22.20 -16.31
N ASN A 149 -5.09 -23.03 -15.35
CA ASN A 149 -4.95 -24.46 -15.52
C ASN A 149 -6.30 -25.13 -15.80
N ARG A 150 -7.36 -24.74 -15.08
CA ARG A 150 -8.72 -25.20 -15.35
C ARG A 150 -9.20 -24.77 -16.74
N GLY A 151 -8.91 -23.54 -17.15
CA GLY A 151 -9.24 -23.05 -18.48
C GLY A 151 -8.55 -23.84 -19.58
N LEU A 152 -7.26 -24.14 -19.41
CA LEU A 152 -6.47 -24.96 -20.35
C LEU A 152 -7.00 -26.42 -20.41
N GLN A 153 -7.34 -27.00 -19.27
CA GLN A 153 -7.90 -28.36 -19.19
C GLN A 153 -9.32 -28.45 -19.78
N ALA A 154 -10.07 -27.34 -19.81
CA ALA A 154 -11.40 -27.29 -20.42
C ALA A 154 -11.36 -27.26 -21.96
N ILE A 155 -10.19 -27.04 -22.57
CA ILE A 155 -10.04 -27.11 -24.03
C ILE A 155 -9.92 -28.60 -24.42
N PRO A 156 -10.91 -29.15 -25.16
CA PRO A 156 -10.83 -30.53 -25.61
C PRO A 156 -9.60 -30.72 -26.50
N GLY A 157 -8.76 -31.71 -26.18
CA GLY A 157 -7.52 -32.00 -26.93
C GLY A 157 -7.76 -32.26 -28.40
N ASP A 158 -8.94 -32.80 -28.73
CA ASP A 158 -9.34 -33.06 -30.13
C ASP A 158 -9.55 -31.76 -30.92
N ASN A 159 -10.06 -30.71 -30.30
CA ASN A 159 -10.22 -29.41 -30.97
C ASN A 159 -8.88 -28.73 -31.27
N LEU A 160 -7.91 -28.89 -30.39
CA LEU A 160 -6.54 -28.42 -30.64
C LEU A 160 -5.88 -29.17 -31.77
N ARG A 161 -6.07 -30.50 -31.82
CA ARG A 161 -5.54 -31.35 -32.91
C ARG A 161 -6.18 -30.98 -34.25
N THR A 162 -7.50 -30.84 -34.28
CA THR A 162 -8.22 -30.42 -35.49
C THR A 162 -7.76 -29.05 -35.97
N ALA A 163 -7.61 -28.05 -35.05
CA ALA A 163 -7.15 -26.73 -35.42
C ALA A 163 -5.69 -26.73 -35.97
N VAL A 164 -4.82 -27.54 -35.39
CA VAL A 164 -3.43 -27.70 -35.89
C VAL A 164 -3.41 -28.42 -37.23
N ASP A 165 -4.21 -29.47 -37.42
CA ASP A 165 -4.29 -30.23 -38.67
C ASP A 165 -4.87 -29.37 -39.81
N GLU A 166 -5.93 -28.58 -39.53
CA GLU A 166 -6.48 -27.63 -40.49
C GLU A 166 -5.52 -26.47 -40.80
N ALA A 167 -4.80 -25.95 -39.81
CA ALA A 167 -3.77 -24.95 -40.04
C ALA A 167 -2.62 -25.51 -40.91
N TYR A 168 -2.21 -26.77 -40.67
CA TYR A 168 -1.22 -27.46 -41.50
C TYR A 168 -1.71 -27.65 -42.92
N LEU A 169 -2.96 -28.06 -43.13
CA LEU A 169 -3.56 -28.18 -44.44
C LEU A 169 -3.66 -26.85 -45.20
N ALA A 170 -4.01 -25.77 -44.45
CA ALA A 170 -4.11 -24.42 -45.03
C ALA A 170 -2.77 -23.84 -45.48
N VAL A 171 -1.68 -24.18 -44.79
CA VAL A 171 -0.34 -23.63 -45.08
C VAL A 171 0.52 -24.59 -45.84
N GLY A 172 0.26 -25.90 -45.74
CA GLY A 172 1.11 -26.98 -46.33
C GLY A 172 1.18 -27.00 -47.86
N GLY A 173 0.21 -26.34 -48.54
CA GLY A 173 0.22 -26.23 -50.04
C GLY A 173 0.82 -24.93 -50.57
N LEU A 174 1.12 -23.94 -49.72
CA LEU A 174 1.50 -22.58 -50.15
C LEU A 174 3.03 -22.40 -50.39
N GLY A 175 3.83 -23.39 -50.13
CA GLY A 175 5.29 -23.32 -50.31
C GLY A 175 5.74 -22.87 -51.69
N PRO A 176 5.20 -23.44 -52.81
CA PRO A 176 5.52 -23.02 -54.16
C PRO A 176 5.06 -21.60 -54.50
N ASP A 177 3.92 -21.17 -53.96
CA ASP A 177 3.34 -19.85 -54.22
C ASP A 177 4.04 -18.75 -53.41
N LEU A 178 4.44 -19.03 -52.20
CA LEU A 178 5.30 -18.14 -51.41
C LEU A 178 6.67 -17.95 -52.04
N ASN A 179 7.22 -18.98 -52.66
CA ASN A 179 8.51 -18.91 -53.37
C ASN A 179 8.42 -18.08 -54.65
N ARG A 180 7.24 -17.95 -55.26
CA ARG A 180 6.98 -17.04 -56.41
C ARG A 180 6.81 -15.59 -56.02
N LEU A 181 6.36 -15.32 -54.79
CA LEU A 181 6.17 -13.96 -54.27
C LEU A 181 7.48 -13.30 -53.82
N VAL A 182 8.51 -14.08 -53.56
CA VAL A 182 9.83 -13.61 -53.07
C VAL A 182 10.85 -13.45 -54.21
N LYS A 183 10.52 -13.85 -55.43
CA LYS A 183 11.29 -13.58 -56.66
C LYS A 183 10.72 -12.39 -57.42
#